data_fc7ba96944718896d80789031047d39d
#
_entry.id   fc7ba96944718896d80789031047d39d
#
_cell.length_a   1.000
_cell.length_b   1.000
_cell.length_c   1.000
_cell.angle_alpha   90.00
_cell.angle_beta   90.00
_cell.angle_gamma   90.00
#
_symmetry.space_group_name_H-M   'P 1'
#
loop_
_entity.id
_entity.type
_entity.pdbx_description
1 polymer ?
#
loop_
_entity_poly.entity_id
_entity_poly.type
_entity_poly.pdbx_seq_one_letter_code
_entity_poly.pdbx_strand_id
1 'polypeptide(L)'
;MGCAVSMGLGCALAQPKRNVWVITGDGEALMGVGSFATVANQRPDNLVIIILDNEHYGETGMQKTHTSGGTDLAAMAAGAGIPTTMTVHSDEDLKDLINALKTSPLPLVASIKVENTKPKLVLPSRDGVYIKTRFRQAVLGSTAALHVT
;
A
#
# COMPACT_ATOMS: atom_id res chain seq x y z
N MET A 1 -11.62 1.58 -5.60
CA MET A 1 -10.18 1.43 -5.91
C MET A 1 -9.54 2.81 -5.90
N GLY A 2 -8.21 2.88 -5.72
CA GLY A 2 -7.46 4.14 -5.66
C GLY A 2 -7.37 4.79 -4.28
N CYS A 3 -7.82 4.13 -3.21
CA CYS A 3 -7.91 4.73 -1.88
C CYS A 3 -6.95 4.12 -0.84
N ALA A 4 -6.30 2.99 -1.11
CA ALA A 4 -5.51 2.28 -0.11
C ALA A 4 -4.37 3.14 0.47
N VAL A 5 -3.63 3.84 -0.40
CA VAL A 5 -2.53 4.72 0.03
C VAL A 5 -3.04 5.88 0.88
N SER A 6 -4.11 6.55 0.45
CA SER A 6 -4.72 7.67 1.21
C SER A 6 -5.26 7.23 2.57
N MET A 7 -5.89 6.04 2.63
CA MET A 7 -6.36 5.46 3.89
C MET A 7 -5.19 5.11 4.81
N GLY A 8 -4.13 4.51 4.27
CA GLY A 8 -2.91 4.21 5.01
C GLY A 8 -2.26 5.47 5.57
N LEU A 9 -2.17 6.53 4.77
CA LEU A 9 -1.68 7.83 5.23
C LEU A 9 -2.51 8.36 6.41
N GLY A 10 -3.84 8.35 6.29
CA GLY A 10 -4.73 8.78 7.37
C GLY A 10 -4.51 7.98 8.65
N CYS A 11 -4.33 6.64 8.53
CA CYS A 11 -4.01 5.78 9.67
C CYS A 11 -2.64 6.11 10.27
N ALA A 12 -1.62 6.35 9.45
CA ALA A 12 -0.27 6.69 9.91
C ALA A 12 -0.24 7.99 10.70
N LEU A 13 -0.91 9.02 10.19
CA LEU A 13 -1.02 10.31 10.87
C LEU A 13 -1.81 10.23 12.18
N ALA A 14 -2.89 9.42 12.20
CA ALA A 14 -3.71 9.23 13.39
C ALA A 14 -3.06 8.33 14.46
N GLN A 15 -2.08 7.52 14.09
CA GLN A 15 -1.41 6.52 14.93
C GLN A 15 0.12 6.62 14.83
N PRO A 16 0.73 7.73 15.23
CA PRO A 16 2.16 7.98 15.00
C PRO A 16 3.10 7.00 15.71
N LYS A 17 2.61 6.27 16.71
CA LYS A 17 3.39 5.26 17.45
C LYS A 17 3.28 3.85 16.86
N ARG A 18 2.55 3.67 15.75
CA ARG A 18 2.36 2.38 15.08
C ARG A 18 2.91 2.42 13.67
N ASN A 19 3.62 1.39 13.28
CA ASN A 19 3.96 1.21 11.87
C ASN A 19 2.71 0.83 11.07
N VAL A 20 2.46 1.55 9.99
CA VAL A 20 1.34 1.30 9.09
C VAL A 20 1.88 0.76 7.77
N TRP A 21 1.37 -0.39 7.37
CA TRP A 21 1.71 -1.04 6.12
C TRP A 21 0.49 -1.03 5.20
N VAL A 22 0.65 -0.44 4.03
CA VAL A 22 -0.31 -0.53 2.93
C VAL A 22 0.18 -1.61 1.98
N ILE A 23 -0.61 -2.67 1.80
CA ILE A 23 -0.34 -3.70 0.80
C ILE A 23 -1.44 -3.57 -0.26
N THR A 24 -1.07 -3.29 -1.50
CA THR A 24 -2.00 -3.00 -2.58
C THR A 24 -1.51 -3.56 -3.91
N GLY A 25 -2.32 -3.49 -4.95
CA GLY A 25 -1.95 -3.88 -6.32
C GLY A 25 -1.58 -2.67 -7.17
N ASP A 26 -0.92 -2.94 -8.29
CA ASP A 26 -0.51 -1.92 -9.27
C ASP A 26 -1.70 -1.15 -9.85
N GLY A 27 -2.78 -1.82 -10.22
CA GLY A 27 -3.98 -1.18 -10.75
C GLY A 27 -4.68 -0.27 -9.73
N GLU A 28 -4.71 -0.68 -8.47
CA GLU A 28 -5.26 0.14 -7.38
C GLU A 28 -4.38 1.36 -7.11
N ALA A 29 -3.07 1.18 -7.04
CA ALA A 29 -2.11 2.27 -6.84
C ALA A 29 -2.14 3.28 -7.99
N LEU A 30 -2.24 2.82 -9.24
CA LEU A 30 -2.38 3.69 -10.42
C LEU A 30 -3.63 4.56 -10.36
N MET A 31 -4.78 4.00 -9.94
CA MET A 31 -6.03 4.76 -9.81
C MET A 31 -5.95 5.86 -8.76
N GLY A 32 -5.11 5.69 -7.75
CA GLY A 32 -4.89 6.65 -6.66
C GLY A 32 -3.50 7.30 -6.68
N VAL A 33 -2.80 7.32 -7.80
CA VAL A 33 -1.38 7.70 -7.90
C VAL A 33 -1.08 9.10 -7.35
N GLY A 34 -2.02 10.04 -7.46
CA GLY A 34 -1.89 11.37 -6.87
C GLY A 34 -1.70 11.38 -5.35
N SER A 35 -2.06 10.28 -4.66
CA SER A 35 -1.83 10.14 -3.22
C SER A 35 -0.35 10.09 -2.84
N PHE A 36 0.55 9.70 -3.75
CA PHE A 36 2.00 9.77 -3.52
C PHE A 36 2.48 11.17 -3.24
N ALA A 37 1.94 12.18 -3.94
CA ALA A 37 2.27 13.57 -3.69
C ALA A 37 1.81 14.01 -2.28
N THR A 38 0.63 13.56 -1.84
CA THR A 38 0.13 13.86 -0.49
C THR A 38 1.00 13.18 0.58
N VAL A 39 1.38 11.91 0.37
CA VAL A 39 2.29 11.18 1.26
C VAL A 39 3.65 11.89 1.35
N ALA A 40 4.22 12.28 0.21
CA ALA A 40 5.50 12.99 0.15
C ALA A 40 5.45 14.35 0.88
N ASN A 41 4.31 15.04 0.80
CA ASN A 41 4.12 16.32 1.50
C ASN A 41 3.95 16.16 3.01
N GLN A 42 3.23 15.12 3.45
CA GLN A 42 2.98 14.84 4.87
C GLN A 42 4.17 14.18 5.59
N ARG A 43 5.01 13.45 4.85
CA ARG A 43 6.23 12.78 5.33
C ARG A 43 6.05 11.98 6.62
N PRO A 44 5.08 11.05 6.69
CA PRO A 44 4.92 10.22 7.87
C PRO A 44 6.16 9.31 8.05
N ASP A 45 6.67 9.23 9.27
CA ASP A 45 7.84 8.41 9.63
C ASP A 45 7.51 6.96 9.98
N ASN A 46 6.26 6.54 9.75
CA ASN A 46 5.70 5.25 10.13
C ASN A 46 4.88 4.58 9.01
N LEU A 47 5.04 5.00 7.75
CA LEU A 47 4.27 4.49 6.61
C LEU A 47 5.15 3.71 5.62
N VAL A 48 4.74 2.49 5.33
CA VAL A 48 5.31 1.63 4.27
C VAL A 48 4.22 1.28 3.27
N ILE A 49 4.51 1.41 1.98
CA ILE A 49 3.59 1.09 0.88
C ILE A 49 4.24 0.01 0.02
N ILE A 50 3.64 -1.16 -0.01
CA ILE A 50 4.06 -2.30 -0.83
C ILE A 50 3.03 -2.51 -1.94
N ILE A 51 3.46 -2.44 -3.17
CA ILE A 51 2.64 -2.63 -4.35
C ILE A 51 2.99 -3.99 -4.97
N LEU A 52 2.06 -4.91 -4.98
CA LEU A 52 2.19 -6.19 -5.67
C LEU A 52 1.79 -5.98 -7.12
N ASP A 53 2.78 -5.92 -7.99
CA ASP A 53 2.64 -5.55 -9.40
C ASP A 53 2.64 -6.82 -10.28
N ASN A 54 1.45 -7.31 -10.59
CA ASN A 54 1.26 -8.41 -11.54
C ASN A 54 0.95 -7.92 -12.96
N GLU A 55 0.99 -6.61 -13.20
CA GLU A 55 0.73 -5.97 -14.49
C GLU A 55 -0.70 -6.15 -15.05
N HIS A 56 -1.63 -6.61 -14.20
CA HIS A 56 -3.00 -6.93 -14.62
C HIS A 56 -4.05 -6.56 -13.57
N TYR A 57 -5.25 -6.19 -14.07
CA TYR A 57 -6.46 -6.06 -13.26
C TYR A 57 -7.10 -7.42 -13.02
N GLY A 58 -6.64 -8.14 -12.00
CA GLY A 58 -7.06 -9.52 -11.69
C GLY A 58 -8.54 -9.70 -11.40
N GLU A 59 -9.20 -8.70 -10.80
CA GLU A 59 -10.58 -8.77 -10.35
C GLU A 59 -11.61 -8.54 -11.48
N THR A 60 -11.21 -7.90 -12.59
CA THR A 60 -12.15 -7.46 -13.63
C THR A 60 -12.02 -8.22 -14.96
N GLY A 61 -11.05 -9.11 -15.10
CA GLY A 61 -10.88 -9.92 -16.30
C GLY A 61 -9.48 -9.93 -16.87
N MET A 62 -8.47 -9.67 -16.07
CA MET A 62 -7.06 -9.78 -16.43
C MET A 62 -6.63 -8.82 -17.55
N GLN A 63 -7.25 -7.66 -17.62
CA GLN A 63 -6.78 -6.58 -18.50
C GLN A 63 -5.39 -6.10 -18.03
N LYS A 64 -4.53 -5.76 -19.00
CA LYS A 64 -3.22 -5.21 -18.68
C LYS A 64 -3.33 -3.85 -18.01
N THR A 65 -2.55 -3.65 -16.94
CA THR A 65 -2.35 -2.32 -16.35
C THR A 65 -1.26 -1.56 -17.11
N HIS A 66 -1.06 -0.30 -16.79
CA HIS A 66 -0.02 0.53 -17.43
C HIS A 66 1.41 0.07 -17.08
N THR A 67 1.59 -0.65 -15.96
CA THR A 67 2.90 -1.20 -15.57
C THR A 67 3.39 -2.27 -16.55
N SER A 68 2.49 -2.94 -17.27
CA SER A 68 2.84 -3.85 -18.37
C SER A 68 3.40 -3.11 -19.61
N GLY A 69 3.19 -1.80 -19.70
CA GLY A 69 3.65 -0.93 -20.78
C GLY A 69 4.83 -0.04 -20.41
N GLY A 70 5.48 -0.29 -19.26
CA GLY A 70 6.67 0.45 -18.84
C GLY A 70 6.43 1.57 -17.82
N THR A 71 5.22 1.73 -17.31
CA THR A 71 4.98 2.63 -16.16
C THR A 71 5.65 2.09 -14.91
N ASP A 72 6.50 2.88 -14.27
CA ASP A 72 7.19 2.53 -13.03
C ASP A 72 6.59 3.31 -11.85
N LEU A 73 5.89 2.59 -10.97
CA LEU A 73 5.24 3.17 -9.80
C LEU A 73 6.23 3.65 -8.73
N ALA A 74 7.38 2.99 -8.60
CA ALA A 74 8.43 3.44 -7.68
C ALA A 74 9.08 4.74 -8.18
N ALA A 75 9.32 4.86 -9.50
CA ALA A 75 9.81 6.10 -10.11
C ALA A 75 8.78 7.23 -9.99
N MET A 76 7.48 6.94 -10.14
CA MET A 76 6.42 7.94 -9.91
C MET A 76 6.39 8.42 -8.46
N ALA A 77 6.55 7.51 -7.49
CA ALA A 77 6.65 7.86 -6.08
C ALA A 77 7.90 8.70 -5.77
N ALA A 78 9.04 8.36 -6.36
CA ALA A 78 10.28 9.15 -6.26
C ALA A 78 10.09 10.56 -6.85
N GLY A 79 9.47 10.66 -8.03
CA GLY A 79 9.13 11.93 -8.66
C GLY A 79 8.16 12.79 -7.85
N ALA A 80 7.31 12.16 -7.04
CA ALA A 80 6.44 12.86 -6.09
C ALA A 80 7.19 13.36 -4.84
N GLY A 81 8.44 12.91 -4.60
CA GLY A 81 9.27 13.33 -3.47
C GLY A 81 9.30 12.35 -2.29
N ILE A 82 8.89 11.11 -2.48
CA ILE A 82 9.02 10.05 -1.46
C ILE A 82 10.50 9.68 -1.31
N PRO A 83 11.06 9.69 -0.09
CA PRO A 83 12.51 9.59 0.11
C PRO A 83 13.09 8.21 -0.18
N THR A 84 12.31 7.14 0.01
CA THR A 84 12.76 5.77 -0.22
C THR A 84 11.80 5.07 -1.17
N THR A 85 12.29 4.74 -2.37
CA THR A 85 11.50 4.05 -3.38
C THR A 85 12.34 2.98 -4.06
N MET A 86 11.73 1.85 -4.40
CA MET A 86 12.42 0.79 -5.13
C MET A 86 11.46 -0.09 -5.91
N THR A 87 11.96 -0.67 -7.02
CA THR A 87 11.29 -1.72 -7.77
C THR A 87 12.04 -3.03 -7.54
N VAL A 88 11.31 -4.07 -7.17
CA VAL A 88 11.84 -5.40 -6.81
C VAL A 88 11.50 -6.36 -7.94
N HIS A 89 12.51 -6.94 -8.57
CA HIS A 89 12.38 -7.90 -9.68
C HIS A 89 12.91 -9.29 -9.33
N SER A 90 13.71 -9.41 -8.27
CA SER A 90 14.43 -10.62 -7.91
C SER A 90 14.44 -10.85 -6.40
N ASP A 91 14.85 -12.07 -6.00
CA ASP A 91 15.06 -12.40 -4.59
C ASP A 91 16.20 -11.57 -3.96
N GLU A 92 17.15 -11.11 -4.77
CA GLU A 92 18.21 -10.22 -4.27
C GLU A 92 17.65 -8.85 -3.95
N ASP A 93 16.88 -8.25 -4.87
CA ASP A 93 16.19 -6.97 -4.61
C ASP A 93 15.26 -7.06 -3.40
N LEU A 94 14.66 -8.24 -3.16
CA LEU A 94 13.82 -8.46 -1.98
C LEU A 94 14.63 -8.40 -0.68
N LYS A 95 15.86 -8.90 -0.68
CA LYS A 95 16.77 -8.76 0.48
C LYS A 95 17.14 -7.29 0.71
N ASP A 96 17.37 -6.55 -0.36
CA ASP A 96 17.64 -5.11 -0.29
C ASP A 96 16.44 -4.34 0.25
N LEU A 97 15.21 -4.69 -0.16
CA LEU A 97 13.99 -4.14 0.41
C LEU A 97 13.89 -4.44 1.92
N ILE A 98 14.18 -5.68 2.35
CA ILE A 98 14.16 -6.04 3.77
C ILE A 98 15.18 -5.23 4.59
N ASN A 99 16.33 -4.94 4.01
CA ASN A 99 17.34 -4.07 4.63
C ASN A 99 16.85 -2.61 4.66
N ALA A 100 16.32 -2.10 3.56
CA ALA A 100 15.77 -0.75 3.47
C ALA A 100 14.65 -0.50 4.49
N LEU A 101 13.78 -1.48 4.73
CA LEU A 101 12.72 -1.41 5.74
C LEU A 101 13.23 -1.20 7.17
N LYS A 102 14.49 -1.54 7.44
CA LYS A 102 15.12 -1.39 8.77
C LYS A 102 15.96 -0.13 8.91
N THR A 103 16.49 0.39 7.81
CA THR A 103 17.57 1.38 7.83
C THR A 103 17.25 2.66 7.08
N SER A 104 16.30 2.63 6.15
CA SER A 104 16.01 3.78 5.29
C SER A 104 14.94 4.70 5.87
N PRO A 105 14.96 5.99 5.50
CA PRO A 105 13.92 6.92 5.93
C PRO A 105 12.54 6.54 5.37
N LEU A 106 11.51 6.79 6.16
CA LEU A 106 10.12 6.66 5.76
C LEU A 106 9.54 8.01 5.31
N PRO A 107 8.46 8.07 4.55
CA PRO A 107 7.73 6.91 3.99
C PRO A 107 8.52 6.16 2.92
N LEU A 108 8.26 4.85 2.81
CA LEU A 108 8.86 3.97 1.80
C LEU A 108 7.79 3.44 0.85
N VAL A 109 8.09 3.42 -0.45
CA VAL A 109 7.28 2.77 -1.49
C VAL A 109 8.11 1.72 -2.22
N ALA A 110 7.63 0.49 -2.24
CA ALA A 110 8.22 -0.58 -3.04
C ALA A 110 7.18 -1.19 -4.00
N SER A 111 7.54 -1.28 -5.27
CA SER A 111 6.79 -2.04 -6.28
C SER A 111 7.47 -3.39 -6.48
N ILE A 112 6.78 -4.47 -6.13
CA ILE A 112 7.30 -5.83 -6.22
C ILE A 112 6.65 -6.51 -7.40
N LYS A 113 7.44 -6.86 -8.41
CA LYS A 113 6.97 -7.64 -9.55
C LYS A 113 6.62 -9.05 -9.10
N VAL A 114 5.40 -9.47 -9.37
CA VAL A 114 4.88 -10.79 -9.02
C VAL A 114 4.31 -11.48 -10.25
N GLU A 115 4.27 -12.82 -10.20
CA GLU A 115 3.67 -13.60 -11.27
C GLU A 115 2.18 -13.31 -11.43
N ASN A 116 1.73 -13.29 -12.69
CA ASN A 116 0.32 -13.17 -13.04
C ASN A 116 -0.39 -14.53 -12.91
N THR A 117 -0.48 -15.05 -11.72
CA THR A 117 -1.19 -16.30 -11.40
C THR A 117 -2.51 -16.02 -10.69
N LYS A 118 -3.45 -16.96 -10.79
CA LYS A 118 -4.70 -16.91 -10.00
C LYS A 118 -4.58 -17.87 -8.81
N PRO A 119 -4.14 -17.38 -7.66
CA PRO A 119 -4.07 -18.21 -6.46
C PRO A 119 -5.48 -18.61 -6.00
N LYS A 120 -5.55 -19.64 -5.17
CA LYS A 120 -6.81 -20.06 -4.54
C LYS A 120 -7.32 -18.91 -3.65
N LEU A 121 -8.48 -18.35 -3.97
CA LEU A 121 -9.04 -17.22 -3.25
C LEU A 121 -9.66 -17.65 -1.93
N VAL A 122 -9.39 -16.89 -0.88
CA VAL A 122 -10.13 -16.91 0.38
C VAL A 122 -10.82 -15.56 0.51
N LEU A 123 -12.16 -15.59 0.45
CA LEU A 123 -12.94 -14.35 0.54
C LEU A 123 -13.07 -13.90 2.01
N PRO A 124 -12.80 -12.65 2.33
CA PRO A 124 -13.09 -12.07 3.63
C PRO A 124 -14.61 -11.94 3.84
N SER A 125 -15.02 -11.60 5.06
CA SER A 125 -16.41 -11.22 5.32
C SER A 125 -16.84 -10.09 4.38
N ARG A 126 -18.05 -10.19 3.84
CA ARG A 126 -18.66 -9.12 3.02
C ARG A 126 -19.51 -8.14 3.85
N ASP A 127 -19.60 -8.35 5.15
CA ASP A 127 -20.28 -7.43 6.07
C ASP A 127 -19.38 -6.21 6.35
N GLY A 128 -19.69 -5.09 5.71
CA GLY A 128 -18.92 -3.85 5.85
C GLY A 128 -18.99 -3.26 7.27
N VAL A 129 -20.11 -3.45 7.99
CA VAL A 129 -20.24 -3.00 9.39
C VAL A 129 -19.31 -3.80 10.28
N TYR A 130 -19.28 -5.11 10.12
CA TYR A 130 -18.38 -5.99 10.85
C TYR A 130 -16.91 -5.62 10.59
N ILE A 131 -16.52 -5.46 9.31
CA ILE A 131 -15.13 -5.12 8.93
C ILE A 131 -14.74 -3.76 9.56
N LYS A 132 -15.58 -2.75 9.43
CA LYS A 132 -15.36 -1.43 10.03
C LYS A 132 -15.20 -1.52 11.54
N THR A 133 -16.09 -2.21 12.22
CA THR A 133 -16.07 -2.33 13.69
C THR A 133 -14.82 -3.06 14.15
N ARG A 134 -14.46 -4.17 13.50
CA ARG A 134 -13.24 -4.93 13.79
C ARG A 134 -11.99 -4.07 13.63
N PHE A 135 -11.90 -3.31 12.54
CA PHE A 135 -10.78 -2.39 12.30
C PHE A 135 -10.70 -1.31 13.38
N ARG A 136 -11.83 -0.66 13.71
CA ARG A 136 -11.86 0.35 14.76
C ARG A 136 -11.44 -0.20 16.13
N GLN A 137 -11.90 -1.38 16.48
CA GLN A 137 -11.50 -2.05 17.71
C GLN A 137 -9.99 -2.35 17.77
N ALA A 138 -9.42 -2.80 16.66
CA ALA A 138 -7.98 -3.07 16.57
C ALA A 138 -7.13 -1.79 16.69
N VAL A 139 -7.61 -0.66 16.18
CA VAL A 139 -6.88 0.61 16.18
C VAL A 139 -7.07 1.38 17.49
N LEU A 140 -8.30 1.48 17.98
CA LEU A 140 -8.67 2.35 19.10
C LEU A 140 -8.84 1.62 20.45
N GLY A 141 -8.87 0.28 20.44
CA GLY A 141 -9.27 -0.55 21.57
C GLY A 141 -10.78 -0.71 21.69
N SER A 142 -11.21 -1.75 22.40
CA SER A 142 -12.62 -2.18 22.42
C SER A 142 -13.56 -1.10 23.00
N THR A 143 -13.15 -0.38 24.02
CA THR A 143 -14.00 0.64 24.68
C THR A 143 -14.14 1.89 23.81
N ALA A 144 -13.08 2.39 23.23
CA ALA A 144 -13.11 3.61 22.40
C ALA A 144 -13.83 3.39 21.05
N ALA A 145 -13.85 2.16 20.54
CA ALA A 145 -14.52 1.82 19.28
C ALA A 145 -16.05 1.88 19.37
N LEU A 146 -16.63 1.81 20.59
CA LEU A 146 -18.08 1.85 20.83
C LEU A 146 -18.63 3.28 20.88
N HIS A 147 -17.80 4.27 21.16
CA HIS A 147 -18.22 5.67 21.20
C HIS A 147 -18.15 6.28 19.79
N VAL A 148 -19.30 6.35 19.15
CA VAL A 148 -19.51 7.14 17.92
C VAL A 148 -20.04 8.50 18.39
N THR A 149 -19.16 9.49 18.40
CA THR A 149 -19.59 10.90 18.46
C THR A 149 -19.86 11.41 17.07
#